data_2da83d910c2d87a42dbaebf58402a153
#
_entry.id   2da83d910c2d87a42dbaebf58402a153
#
_cell.length_a   1.000
_cell.length_b   1.000
_cell.length_c   1.000
_cell.angle_alpha   90.00
_cell.angle_beta   90.00
_cell.angle_gamma   90.00
#
_symmetry.space_group_name_H-M   'P 1'
#
loop_
_entity.id
_entity.type
_entity.pdbx_description
1 polymer ?
#
loop_
_entity_poly.entity_id
_entity_poly.type
_entity_poly.pdbx_seq_one_letter_code
_entity_poly.pdbx_strand_id
1 'polypeptide(L)'
;IGYLFTAKSGTGKSTHTNLWREFFKERAVMVNDDKPLLRVTENGVTAYGTPWNGKHRLSTNIGVPLNAICVLERSDENHIEKVTAESVYNMLVQQVYRPQNPQKLLKTLQLIDVMADNVNFYRLGCNMDISAAETAYNGMKGSI
;
A
#
# COMPACT_ATOMS: atom_id res chain seq x y z
N ILE A 1 -1.87 0.31 -12.96
CA ILE A 1 -0.95 0.83 -11.94
C ILE A 1 -1.61 0.68 -10.59
N GLY A 2 -0.88 0.09 -9.64
CA GLY A 2 -1.33 -0.13 -8.28
C GLY A 2 -0.66 0.80 -7.28
N TYR A 3 -1.45 1.21 -6.31
CA TYR A 3 -0.98 1.92 -5.12
C TYR A 3 -1.42 1.14 -3.89
N LEU A 4 -0.50 0.92 -2.96
CA LEU A 4 -0.78 0.19 -1.73
C LEU A 4 -0.65 1.14 -0.55
N PHE A 5 -1.67 1.13 0.31
CA PHE A 5 -1.66 1.93 1.54
C PHE A 5 -1.50 1.02 2.74
N THR A 6 -0.59 1.39 3.62
CA THR A 6 -0.35 0.68 4.88
C THR A 6 -0.28 1.66 6.04
N ALA A 7 -0.63 1.19 7.22
CA ALA A 7 -0.62 2.01 8.42
C ALA A 7 -0.72 1.11 9.66
N LYS A 8 -0.47 1.69 10.81
CA LYS A 8 -0.80 1.05 12.09
C LYS A 8 -2.32 0.85 12.17
N SER A 9 -2.73 -0.23 12.83
CA SER A 9 -4.16 -0.52 13.02
C SER A 9 -4.89 0.69 13.61
N GLY A 10 -6.08 0.99 13.07
CA GLY A 10 -6.89 2.11 13.51
C GLY A 10 -6.51 3.48 12.96
N THR A 11 -5.52 3.58 12.06
CA THR A 11 -5.13 4.85 11.43
C THR A 11 -6.11 5.32 10.36
N GLY A 12 -6.90 4.41 9.76
CA GLY A 12 -7.92 4.77 8.78
C GLY A 12 -7.56 4.42 7.35
N LYS A 13 -6.94 3.26 7.12
CA LYS A 13 -6.64 2.76 5.75
C LYS A 13 -7.90 2.67 4.88
N SER A 14 -8.93 2.02 5.38
CA SER A 14 -10.17 1.83 4.63
C SER A 14 -10.88 3.16 4.39
N THR A 15 -10.83 4.08 5.36
CA THR A 15 -11.35 5.43 5.18
C THR A 15 -10.64 6.13 4.03
N HIS A 16 -9.31 6.09 4.00
CA HIS A 16 -8.53 6.73 2.95
C HIS A 16 -8.82 6.13 1.57
N THR A 17 -8.85 4.80 1.46
CA THR A 17 -9.13 4.15 0.17
C THR A 17 -10.56 4.40 -0.30
N ASN A 18 -11.52 4.57 0.60
CA ASN A 18 -12.86 5.00 0.23
C ASN A 18 -12.88 6.41 -0.36
N LEU A 19 -12.04 7.33 0.14
CA LEU A 19 -11.90 8.65 -0.44
C LEU A 19 -11.39 8.59 -1.89
N TRP A 20 -10.48 7.68 -2.19
CA TRP A 20 -10.05 7.42 -3.55
C TRP A 20 -11.20 6.97 -4.45
N ARG A 21 -12.05 6.08 -3.96
CA ARG A 21 -13.21 5.59 -4.71
C ARG A 21 -14.23 6.71 -4.94
N GLU A 22 -14.43 7.58 -3.98
CA GLU A 22 -15.31 8.75 -4.14
C GLU A 22 -14.74 9.76 -5.13
N PHE A 23 -13.44 10.05 -5.07
CA PHE A 23 -12.79 11.04 -5.91
C PHE A 23 -12.65 10.56 -7.37
N PHE A 24 -12.14 9.35 -7.56
CA PHE A 24 -11.87 8.81 -8.89
C PHE A 24 -13.02 8.01 -9.49
N LYS A 25 -14.00 7.63 -8.67
CA LYS A 25 -15.18 6.84 -9.07
C LYS A 25 -14.77 5.56 -9.79
N GLU A 26 -15.23 5.34 -11.02
CA GLU A 26 -14.96 4.14 -11.81
C GLU A 26 -13.48 3.95 -12.18
N ARG A 27 -12.69 5.01 -12.11
CA ARG A 27 -11.24 4.95 -12.39
C ARG A 27 -10.43 4.34 -11.25
N ALA A 28 -11.00 4.23 -10.07
CA ALA A 28 -10.36 3.61 -8.92
C ALA A 28 -10.99 2.24 -8.65
N VAL A 29 -10.20 1.19 -8.80
CA VAL A 29 -10.62 -0.19 -8.54
C VAL A 29 -9.96 -0.70 -7.28
N MET A 30 -10.75 -1.24 -6.35
CA MET A 30 -10.23 -1.86 -5.15
C MET A 30 -9.71 -3.26 -5.47
N VAL A 31 -8.40 -3.40 -5.55
CA VAL A 31 -7.75 -4.71 -5.74
C VAL A 31 -7.95 -5.57 -4.51
N ASN A 32 -7.66 -5.04 -3.33
CA ASN A 32 -7.95 -5.72 -2.06
C ASN A 32 -7.98 -4.73 -0.90
N ASP A 33 -8.98 -4.85 -0.05
CA ASP A 33 -9.21 -3.93 1.06
C ASP A 33 -8.26 -4.18 2.26
N ASP A 34 -7.79 -5.40 2.46
CA ASP A 34 -7.03 -5.73 3.68
C ASP A 34 -5.71 -6.46 3.41
N LYS A 35 -5.75 -7.64 2.82
CA LYS A 35 -4.57 -8.51 2.69
C LYS A 35 -4.31 -8.92 1.25
N PRO A 36 -3.77 -8.02 0.43
CA PRO A 36 -3.38 -8.37 -0.92
C PRO A 36 -2.20 -9.35 -0.92
N LEU A 37 -2.06 -10.09 -2.01
CA LEU A 37 -0.88 -10.89 -2.28
C LEU A 37 0.07 -10.07 -3.16
N LEU A 38 1.32 -9.96 -2.74
CA LEU A 38 2.35 -9.30 -3.53
C LEU A 38 3.31 -10.34 -4.11
N ARG A 39 3.40 -10.38 -5.42
CA ARG A 39 4.37 -11.21 -6.12
C ARG A 39 5.58 -10.36 -6.48
N VAL A 40 6.74 -10.73 -5.93
CA VAL A 40 7.99 -10.02 -6.15
C VAL A 40 8.83 -10.80 -7.15
N THR A 41 9.23 -10.14 -8.23
CA THR A 41 10.12 -10.69 -9.26
C THR A 41 11.23 -9.69 -9.58
N GLU A 42 12.19 -10.11 -10.40
CA GLU A 42 13.25 -9.21 -10.89
C GLU A 42 12.70 -8.03 -11.69
N ASN A 43 11.52 -8.18 -12.28
CA ASN A 43 10.88 -7.18 -13.13
C ASN A 43 9.94 -6.24 -12.37
N GLY A 44 9.79 -6.41 -11.07
CA GLY A 44 8.94 -5.57 -10.25
C GLY A 44 8.03 -6.34 -9.31
N VAL A 45 7.00 -5.67 -8.84
CA VAL A 45 6.03 -6.22 -7.89
C VAL A 45 4.64 -6.13 -8.49
N THR A 46 3.86 -7.21 -8.37
CA THR A 46 2.47 -7.26 -8.78
C THR A 46 1.58 -7.52 -7.58
N ALA A 47 0.53 -6.72 -7.42
CA ALA A 47 -0.45 -6.87 -6.34
C ALA A 47 -1.70 -7.59 -6.86
N TYR A 48 -2.17 -8.58 -6.10
CA TYR A 48 -3.35 -9.38 -6.43
C TYR A 48 -4.41 -9.29 -5.35
N GLY A 49 -5.68 -9.32 -5.75
CA GLY A 49 -6.78 -9.49 -4.84
C GLY A 49 -6.81 -10.89 -4.24
N THR A 50 -7.26 -10.99 -2.98
CA THR A 50 -7.37 -12.24 -2.25
C THR A 50 -8.73 -12.35 -1.57
N PRO A 51 -9.13 -13.55 -1.11
CA PRO A 51 -10.36 -13.71 -0.31
C PRO A 51 -10.29 -13.01 1.06
N TRP A 52 -9.10 -12.65 1.53
CA TRP A 52 -8.90 -11.95 2.81
C TRP A 52 -9.01 -10.44 2.60
N ASN A 53 -10.24 -9.94 2.56
CA ASN A 53 -10.57 -8.59 2.11
C ASN A 53 -11.24 -7.70 3.17
N GLY A 54 -11.05 -7.99 4.45
CA GLY A 54 -11.44 -7.13 5.56
C GLY A 54 -12.96 -6.95 5.74
N LYS A 55 -13.34 -5.91 6.49
CA LYS A 55 -14.73 -5.63 6.86
C LYS A 55 -15.67 -5.41 5.67
N HIS A 56 -15.18 -4.73 4.66
CA HIS A 56 -15.97 -4.32 3.51
C HIS A 56 -16.03 -5.36 2.41
N ARG A 57 -15.27 -6.44 2.54
CA ARG A 57 -15.18 -7.54 1.56
C ARG A 57 -14.95 -7.05 0.13
N LEU A 58 -14.11 -6.02 0.01
CA LEU A 58 -13.79 -5.42 -1.27
C LEU A 58 -12.51 -6.02 -1.84
N SER A 59 -12.65 -6.81 -2.88
CA SER A 59 -11.51 -7.31 -3.65
C SER A 59 -11.94 -7.58 -5.08
N THR A 60 -10.96 -7.55 -5.98
CA THR A 60 -11.15 -7.88 -7.39
C THR A 60 -10.10 -8.91 -7.78
N ASN A 61 -10.53 -9.95 -8.50
CA ASN A 61 -9.62 -11.01 -8.95
C ASN A 61 -8.79 -10.54 -10.15
N ILE A 62 -7.89 -9.60 -9.88
CA ILE A 62 -6.96 -9.03 -10.87
C ILE A 62 -5.56 -8.93 -10.27
N GLY A 63 -4.56 -8.83 -11.15
CA GLY A 63 -3.19 -8.49 -10.80
C GLY A 63 -2.83 -7.15 -11.43
N VAL A 64 -2.24 -6.25 -10.64
CA VAL A 64 -1.81 -4.93 -11.11
C VAL A 64 -0.35 -4.68 -10.73
N PRO A 65 0.45 -4.05 -11.61
CA PRO A 65 1.79 -3.62 -11.25
C PRO A 65 1.73 -2.65 -10.09
N LEU A 66 2.48 -2.92 -9.03
CA LEU A 66 2.56 -2.06 -7.86
C LEU A 66 3.60 -0.97 -8.11
N ASN A 67 3.15 0.27 -8.10
CA ASN A 67 4.00 1.42 -8.38
C ASN A 67 4.55 2.07 -7.11
N ALA A 68 3.73 2.17 -6.08
CA ALA A 68 4.11 2.83 -4.85
C ALA A 68 3.42 2.21 -3.64
N ILE A 69 4.12 2.27 -2.52
CA ILE A 69 3.60 1.94 -1.19
C ILE A 69 3.61 3.22 -0.36
N CYS A 70 2.47 3.56 0.22
CA CYS A 70 2.27 4.77 0.99
C CYS A 70 1.92 4.43 2.43
N VAL A 71 2.72 4.94 3.37
CA VAL A 71 2.44 4.83 4.80
C VAL A 71 1.57 6.00 5.22
N LEU A 72 0.41 5.69 5.78
CA LEU A 72 -0.55 6.71 6.23
C LEU A 72 -0.31 7.10 7.68
N GLU A 73 -0.42 8.39 7.94
CA GLU A 73 -0.42 8.98 9.27
C GLU A 73 -1.58 9.97 9.37
N ARG A 74 -2.17 10.10 10.56
CA ARG A 74 -3.20 11.12 10.79
C ARG A 74 -2.57 12.50 10.85
N SER A 75 -3.19 13.47 10.17
CA SER A 75 -2.76 14.87 10.20
C SER A 75 -3.97 15.78 9.95
N ASP A 76 -3.93 16.97 10.48
CA ASP A 76 -4.94 17.99 10.21
C ASP A 76 -4.86 18.52 8.78
N GLU A 77 -3.65 18.53 8.20
CA GLU A 77 -3.38 18.96 6.84
C GLU A 77 -2.86 17.80 6.00
N ASN A 78 -3.30 17.73 4.74
CA ASN A 78 -2.82 16.71 3.81
C ASN A 78 -1.45 17.10 3.25
N HIS A 79 -0.48 16.22 3.44
CA HIS A 79 0.86 16.39 2.89
C HIS A 79 1.49 15.03 2.59
N ILE A 80 2.27 14.95 1.53
CA ILE A 80 2.94 13.72 1.11
C ILE A 80 4.41 14.00 0.82
N GLU A 81 5.27 13.05 1.19
CA GLU A 81 6.69 13.09 0.87
C GLU A 81 7.17 11.71 0.42
N LYS A 82 8.13 11.70 -0.49
CA LYS A 82 8.83 10.48 -0.87
C LYS A 82 9.84 10.16 0.22
N VAL A 83 9.85 8.89 0.66
CA VAL A 83 10.75 8.42 1.73
C VAL A 83 11.58 7.23 1.23
N THR A 84 12.62 6.90 1.99
CA THR A 84 13.44 5.72 1.70
C THR A 84 12.75 4.46 2.23
N ALA A 85 13.00 3.33 1.57
CA ALA A 85 12.52 2.03 2.06
C ALA A 85 13.00 1.76 3.49
N GLU A 86 14.25 2.14 3.79
CA GLU A 86 14.83 1.98 5.13
C GLU A 86 14.01 2.66 6.22
N SER A 87 13.50 3.87 5.95
CA SER A 87 12.73 4.64 6.93
C SER A 87 11.38 3.99 7.29
N VAL A 88 10.85 3.13 6.44
CA VAL A 88 9.55 2.45 6.63
C VAL A 88 9.71 0.93 6.80
N TYR A 89 10.93 0.42 6.82
CA TYR A 89 11.20 -1.02 6.82
C TYR A 89 10.53 -1.74 7.99
N ASN A 90 10.65 -1.21 9.19
CA ASN A 90 10.03 -1.81 10.37
C ASN A 90 8.50 -1.90 10.24
N MET A 91 7.87 -0.89 9.68
CA MET A 91 6.44 -0.90 9.41
C MET A 91 6.08 -2.01 8.43
N LEU A 92 6.84 -2.17 7.35
CA LEU A 92 6.62 -3.21 6.35
C LEU A 92 6.72 -4.60 6.97
N VAL A 93 7.75 -4.85 7.77
CA VAL A 93 7.95 -6.14 8.45
C VAL A 93 6.78 -6.46 9.38
N GLN A 94 6.27 -5.47 10.09
CA GLN A 94 5.13 -5.65 10.99
C GLN A 94 3.81 -5.96 10.26
N GLN A 95 3.65 -5.46 9.04
CA GLN A 95 2.41 -5.61 8.27
C GLN A 95 2.35 -6.89 7.45
N VAL A 96 3.48 -7.57 7.19
CA VAL A 96 3.50 -8.82 6.43
C VAL A 96 3.27 -10.02 7.35
N TYR A 97 2.76 -11.11 6.75
CA TYR A 97 2.73 -12.41 7.44
C TYR A 97 4.14 -12.90 7.68
N ARG A 98 4.45 -13.23 8.93
CA ARG A 98 5.78 -13.70 9.34
C ARG A 98 5.72 -15.19 9.68
N PRO A 99 6.27 -16.08 8.83
CA PRO A 99 6.31 -17.50 9.12
C PRO A 99 7.14 -17.79 10.38
N GLN A 100 6.73 -18.79 11.14
CA GLN A 100 7.49 -19.22 12.33
C GLN A 100 8.75 -20.00 11.95
N ASN A 101 8.74 -20.68 10.81
CA ASN A 101 9.89 -21.41 10.31
C ASN A 101 11.02 -20.42 9.96
N PRO A 102 12.26 -20.58 10.54
CA PRO A 102 13.34 -19.62 10.33
C PRO A 102 13.76 -19.45 8.87
N GLN A 103 13.76 -20.52 8.08
CA GLN A 103 14.11 -20.46 6.67
C GLN A 103 13.07 -19.70 5.84
N LYS A 104 11.79 -19.91 6.12
CA LYS A 104 10.69 -19.19 5.47
C LYS A 104 10.66 -17.73 5.89
N LEU A 105 10.95 -17.43 7.15
CA LEU A 105 11.07 -16.07 7.64
C LEU A 105 12.19 -15.32 6.90
N LEU A 106 13.37 -15.97 6.77
CA LEU A 106 14.48 -15.38 6.03
C LEU A 106 14.09 -15.09 4.58
N LYS A 107 13.39 -16.02 3.93
CA LYS A 107 12.89 -15.83 2.56
C LYS A 107 11.94 -14.64 2.47
N THR A 108 11.04 -14.47 3.44
CA THR A 108 10.13 -13.34 3.52
C THR A 108 10.89 -12.02 3.61
N LEU A 109 11.89 -11.94 4.48
CA LEU A 109 12.72 -10.74 4.62
C LEU A 109 13.50 -10.43 3.34
N GLN A 110 14.02 -11.44 2.65
CA GLN A 110 14.69 -11.28 1.36
C GLN A 110 13.74 -10.73 0.29
N LEU A 111 12.48 -11.20 0.26
CA LEU A 111 11.47 -10.68 -0.66
C LEU A 111 11.13 -9.22 -0.37
N ILE A 112 11.07 -8.82 0.90
CA ILE A 112 10.89 -7.42 1.27
C ILE A 112 12.04 -6.56 0.76
N ASP A 113 13.28 -7.05 0.87
CA ASP A 113 14.46 -6.32 0.38
C ASP A 113 14.40 -6.12 -1.15
N VAL A 114 14.03 -7.15 -1.90
CA VAL A 114 13.87 -7.03 -3.36
C VAL A 114 12.73 -6.07 -3.71
N MET A 115 11.62 -6.13 -3.00
CA MET A 115 10.50 -5.21 -3.18
C MET A 115 10.94 -3.76 -2.92
N ALA A 116 11.73 -3.54 -1.88
CA ALA A 116 12.23 -2.22 -1.51
C ALA A 116 13.05 -1.56 -2.65
N ASP A 117 13.73 -2.36 -3.45
CA ASP A 117 14.53 -1.87 -4.59
C ASP A 117 13.66 -1.58 -5.84
N ASN A 118 12.42 -2.06 -5.89
CA ASN A 118 11.58 -2.02 -7.10
C ASN A 118 10.30 -1.19 -6.96
N VAL A 119 10.03 -0.65 -5.77
CA VAL A 119 8.81 0.12 -5.49
C VAL A 119 9.19 1.44 -4.82
N ASN A 120 8.47 2.50 -5.13
CA ASN A 120 8.65 3.79 -4.47
C ASN A 120 7.86 3.82 -3.16
N PHE A 121 8.42 4.50 -2.17
CA PHE A 121 7.81 4.63 -0.84
C PHE A 121 7.47 6.08 -0.53
N TYR A 122 6.31 6.28 0.08
CA TYR A 122 5.81 7.59 0.46
C TYR A 122 5.26 7.57 1.87
N ARG A 123 5.26 8.71 2.50
CA ARG A 123 4.57 8.95 3.77
C ARG A 123 3.54 10.05 3.53
N LEU A 124 2.29 9.76 3.85
CA LEU A 124 1.17 10.68 3.70
C LEU A 124 0.60 11.01 5.08
N GLY A 125 0.69 12.27 5.48
CA GLY A 125 -0.15 12.81 6.55
C GLY A 125 -1.49 13.19 5.94
N CYS A 126 -2.59 12.64 6.44
CA CYS A 126 -3.91 12.85 5.85
C CYS A 126 -5.01 13.04 6.88
N ASN A 127 -5.99 13.85 6.50
CA ASN A 127 -7.28 13.99 7.18
C ASN A 127 -8.33 13.08 6.51
N MET A 128 -9.59 13.26 6.85
CA MET A 128 -10.70 12.48 6.29
C MET A 128 -11.43 13.20 5.15
N ASP A 129 -10.88 14.29 4.63
CA ASP A 129 -11.45 15.01 3.51
C ASP A 129 -11.07 14.36 2.17
N ILE A 130 -11.92 14.51 1.17
CA ILE A 130 -11.70 13.94 -0.16
C ILE A 130 -10.40 14.46 -0.81
N SER A 131 -9.96 15.65 -0.45
CA SER A 131 -8.68 16.22 -0.88
C SER A 131 -7.46 15.38 -0.48
N ALA A 132 -7.58 14.49 0.51
CA ALA A 132 -6.52 13.57 0.87
C ALA A 132 -6.19 12.60 -0.28
N ALA A 133 -7.20 12.11 -0.99
CA ALA A 133 -7.01 11.25 -2.16
C ALA A 133 -6.29 11.99 -3.30
N GLU A 134 -6.67 13.23 -3.55
CA GLU A 134 -6.02 14.08 -4.56
C GLU A 134 -4.55 14.33 -4.22
N THR A 135 -4.25 14.68 -2.97
CA THR A 135 -2.88 14.90 -2.49
C THR A 135 -2.04 13.64 -2.67
N ALA A 136 -2.55 12.49 -2.27
CA ALA A 136 -1.86 11.21 -2.41
C ALA A 136 -1.55 10.90 -3.88
N TYR A 137 -2.54 11.00 -4.74
CA TYR A 137 -2.38 10.71 -6.17
C TYR A 137 -1.36 11.65 -6.82
N ASN A 138 -1.48 12.95 -6.59
CA ASN A 138 -0.58 13.94 -7.18
C ASN A 138 0.87 13.75 -6.71
N GLY A 139 1.07 13.31 -5.48
CA GLY A 139 2.40 13.00 -4.96
C GLY A 139 3.01 11.72 -5.55
N MET A 140 2.20 10.71 -5.82
CA MET A 140 2.67 9.39 -6.26
C MET A 140 2.69 9.20 -7.78
N LYS A 141 1.87 9.92 -8.53
CA LYS A 141 1.75 9.73 -10.00
C LYS A 141 3.04 9.98 -10.76
N GLY A 142 3.92 10.81 -10.24
CA GLY A 142 5.25 11.09 -10.82
C GLY A 142 6.26 9.98 -10.64
N SER A 143 5.90 8.89 -9.97
CA SER A 143 6.78 7.73 -9.72
C SER A 143 6.82 6.75 -10.89
N ILE A 144 6.05 6.98 -11.92
CA ILE A 144 5.97 6.13 -13.11
C ILE A 144 7.18 6.35 -14.01
#